data_2f7517ded78f0911ec420e3461bf4dcb
#
_entry.id   2f7517ded78f0911ec420e3461bf4dcb
#
_cell.length_a   1.000
_cell.length_b   1.000
_cell.length_c   1.000
_cell.angle_alpha   90.00
_cell.angle_beta   90.00
_cell.angle_gamma   90.00
#
_symmetry.space_group_name_H-M   'P 1'
#
loop_
_entity.id
_entity.type
_entity.pdbx_description
1 polymer ?
#
loop_
_entity_poly.entity_id
_entity_poly.type
_entity_poly.pdbx_seq_one_letter_code
_entity_poly.pdbx_strand_id
1 'polypeptide(L)'
;MKNLIDIAGKVSSIKKIFLIFVFVLISGLTLQAEAPAIIIPEGLKPGDTIGLIAPANYKGTSADAEVEYLLSRGFNVVYGRSYDSRWYGFGGTDYIRAKDINDMFANKNIKAIFSIRGGYGTIRIVDKLDYDLIRKNPKIFSGFSDLTTLLLAINEKTGLVTFHGPMSSNFDKIPETTENGFNKAFTDKQSYNLLEFDDSYSIMKSGRGEGKITGGNLSLVVASLGTEYEINTDGKILFIEEVNEATYRVDRMLKQLKLAGKLKNIKGIILGDFKGAKRSELDDMSLEDVFIDNFGDMKIPIIKGFKSGHVRPFITVPIGANAKIDTYKNEIIIEKSVK
;
A
#
# COMPACT_ATOMS: atom_id res chain seq x y z
N MET A 1 -29.09 46.26 -49.62
CA MET A 1 -27.79 46.34 -48.93
C MET A 1 -27.89 46.15 -47.40
N LYS A 2 -28.91 46.66 -46.69
CA LYS A 2 -29.03 46.49 -45.22
C LYS A 2 -29.19 45.04 -44.75
N ASN A 3 -29.86 44.14 -45.49
CA ASN A 3 -30.09 42.74 -45.04
C ASN A 3 -28.87 41.85 -45.22
N LEU A 4 -27.88 42.18 -46.05
CA LEU A 4 -26.64 41.38 -46.17
C LEU A 4 -25.62 41.65 -45.04
N ILE A 5 -25.63 42.84 -44.47
CA ILE A 5 -24.74 43.24 -43.36
C ILE A 5 -25.20 42.56 -42.07
N ASP A 6 -26.50 42.37 -41.86
CA ASP A 6 -27.06 41.75 -40.65
C ASP A 6 -26.81 40.23 -40.62
N ILE A 7 -26.79 39.56 -41.78
CA ILE A 7 -26.46 38.13 -41.90
C ILE A 7 -24.98 37.90 -41.66
N ALA A 8 -24.10 38.77 -42.15
CA ALA A 8 -22.66 38.68 -41.92
C ALA A 8 -22.29 38.87 -40.43
N GLY A 9 -22.97 39.76 -39.71
CA GLY A 9 -22.80 39.97 -38.26
C GLY A 9 -23.22 38.74 -37.42
N LYS A 10 -24.34 38.10 -37.76
CA LYS A 10 -24.82 36.88 -37.09
C LYS A 10 -23.92 35.68 -37.34
N VAL A 11 -23.38 35.50 -38.55
CA VAL A 11 -22.42 34.41 -38.86
C VAL A 11 -21.10 34.61 -38.13
N SER A 12 -20.62 35.85 -37.98
CA SER A 12 -19.41 36.16 -37.22
C SER A 12 -19.59 35.86 -35.70
N SER A 13 -20.76 36.16 -35.13
CA SER A 13 -21.10 35.86 -33.74
C SER A 13 -21.22 34.35 -33.48
N ILE A 14 -21.82 33.58 -34.40
CA ILE A 14 -21.93 32.13 -34.30
C ILE A 14 -20.55 31.48 -34.40
N LYS A 15 -19.66 31.95 -35.27
CA LYS A 15 -18.27 31.45 -35.33
C LYS A 15 -17.48 31.74 -34.05
N LYS A 16 -17.68 32.92 -33.43
CA LYS A 16 -17.06 33.23 -32.12
C LYS A 16 -17.57 32.35 -30.99
N ILE A 17 -18.87 32.09 -30.94
CA ILE A 17 -19.48 31.19 -29.94
C ILE A 17 -19.00 29.75 -30.16
N PHE A 18 -18.88 29.29 -31.40
CA PHE A 18 -18.36 27.97 -31.69
C PHE A 18 -16.87 27.82 -31.32
N LEU A 19 -16.05 28.85 -31.52
CA LEU A 19 -14.66 28.87 -31.10
C LEU A 19 -14.51 28.84 -29.57
N ILE A 20 -15.39 29.55 -28.85
CA ILE A 20 -15.41 29.53 -27.38
C ILE A 20 -15.82 28.16 -26.83
N PHE A 21 -16.83 27.52 -27.47
CA PHE A 21 -17.23 26.15 -27.08
C PHE A 21 -16.16 25.09 -27.37
N VAL A 22 -15.42 25.20 -28.47
CA VAL A 22 -14.30 24.34 -28.79
C VAL A 22 -13.13 24.56 -27.81
N PHE A 23 -12.88 25.81 -27.40
CA PHE A 23 -11.83 26.11 -26.40
C PHE A 23 -12.19 25.61 -25.01
N VAL A 24 -13.48 25.65 -24.62
CA VAL A 24 -13.98 25.09 -23.34
C VAL A 24 -13.95 23.56 -23.38
N LEU A 25 -14.17 22.91 -24.52
CA LEU A 25 -14.05 21.45 -24.68
C LEU A 25 -12.59 20.96 -24.66
N ILE A 26 -11.64 21.79 -25.14
CA ILE A 26 -10.20 21.44 -25.09
C ILE A 26 -9.59 21.72 -23.73
N SER A 27 -10.11 22.69 -22.96
CA SER A 27 -9.68 22.94 -21.57
C SER A 27 -10.23 21.93 -20.55
N GLY A 28 -11.14 21.04 -20.97
CA GLY A 28 -11.62 19.88 -20.20
C GLY A 28 -10.71 18.65 -20.27
N LEU A 29 -9.56 18.73 -20.94
CA LEU A 29 -8.48 17.78 -20.75
C LEU A 29 -7.96 17.99 -19.33
N THR A 30 -8.48 17.21 -18.39
CA THR A 30 -7.87 17.05 -17.08
C THR A 30 -6.40 16.69 -17.32
N LEU A 31 -5.49 17.61 -16.99
CA LEU A 31 -4.09 17.26 -16.80
C LEU A 31 -4.11 16.19 -15.70
N GLN A 32 -4.08 14.94 -16.12
CA GLN A 32 -3.86 13.84 -15.22
C GLN A 32 -2.46 14.08 -14.66
N ALA A 33 -2.38 14.49 -13.41
CA ALA A 33 -1.10 14.76 -12.76
C ALA A 33 -0.21 13.51 -12.97
N GLU A 34 0.95 13.73 -13.56
CA GLU A 34 1.90 12.65 -13.83
C GLU A 34 2.22 11.96 -12.49
N ALA A 35 2.16 10.62 -12.46
CA ALA A 35 2.44 9.87 -11.25
C ALA A 35 3.84 10.25 -10.71
N PRO A 36 4.02 10.47 -9.41
CA PRO A 36 5.28 10.91 -8.88
C PRO A 36 6.40 9.89 -9.17
N ALA A 37 7.60 10.42 -9.46
CA ALA A 37 8.77 9.59 -9.66
C ALA A 37 9.03 8.72 -8.42
N ILE A 38 9.47 7.48 -8.64
CA ILE A 38 9.77 6.55 -7.54
C ILE A 38 10.91 7.11 -6.66
N ILE A 39 10.69 7.09 -5.36
CA ILE A 39 11.69 7.45 -4.33
C ILE A 39 11.99 6.20 -3.50
N ILE A 40 13.22 5.73 -3.60
CA ILE A 40 13.73 4.58 -2.83
C ILE A 40 14.43 5.13 -1.58
N PRO A 41 14.02 4.74 -0.35
CA PRO A 41 14.65 5.21 0.87
C PRO A 41 16.05 4.58 1.06
N GLU A 42 16.88 5.18 1.92
CA GLU A 42 18.16 4.58 2.33
C GLU A 42 17.92 3.31 3.14
N GLY A 43 18.75 2.29 2.86
CA GLY A 43 18.74 1.03 3.64
C GLY A 43 19.31 1.22 5.05
N LEU A 44 18.80 0.44 5.99
CA LEU A 44 19.24 0.44 7.39
C LEU A 44 20.62 -0.21 7.55
N LYS A 45 21.37 0.31 8.51
CA LYS A 45 22.65 -0.24 8.98
C LYS A 45 22.74 -0.12 10.50
N PRO A 46 23.54 -0.94 11.18
CA PRO A 46 23.80 -0.80 12.62
C PRO A 46 24.20 0.63 12.99
N GLY A 47 23.68 1.15 14.09
CA GLY A 47 23.81 2.54 14.54
C GLY A 47 22.70 3.46 14.07
N ASP A 48 21.89 3.09 13.07
CA ASP A 48 20.74 3.89 12.64
C ASP A 48 19.65 3.93 13.70
N THR A 49 18.89 5.03 13.74
CA THR A 49 17.78 5.22 14.69
C THR A 49 16.45 4.93 14.00
N ILE A 50 15.64 4.09 14.64
CA ILE A 50 14.28 3.71 14.24
C ILE A 50 13.29 4.36 15.19
N GLY A 51 12.30 5.06 14.65
CA GLY A 51 11.17 5.63 15.39
C GLY A 51 10.01 4.65 15.46
N LEU A 52 9.51 4.36 16.66
CA LEU A 52 8.33 3.52 16.90
C LEU A 52 7.12 4.40 17.21
N ILE A 53 6.01 4.15 16.50
CA ILE A 53 4.75 4.89 16.61
C ILE A 53 3.55 3.96 16.71
N ALA A 54 2.43 4.47 17.24
CA ALA A 54 1.12 3.80 17.25
C ALA A 54 0.08 4.66 16.50
N PRO A 55 0.12 4.72 15.16
CA PRO A 55 -0.74 5.62 14.39
C PRO A 55 -2.19 5.15 14.27
N ALA A 56 -2.49 3.93 14.69
CA ALA A 56 -3.81 3.30 14.76
C ALA A 56 -4.26 3.11 16.21
N ASN A 57 -4.49 1.89 16.64
CA ASN A 57 -4.84 1.60 18.03
C ASN A 57 -3.64 1.82 18.98
N TYR A 58 -3.93 2.13 20.25
CA TYR A 58 -2.90 2.18 21.28
C TYR A 58 -2.24 0.81 21.45
N LYS A 59 -0.99 0.78 21.91
CA LYS A 59 -0.16 -0.44 21.95
C LYS A 59 -0.79 -1.61 22.72
N GLY A 60 -1.57 -1.35 23.76
CA GLY A 60 -2.20 -2.37 24.60
C GLY A 60 -1.17 -3.20 25.39
N THR A 61 -0.63 -4.23 24.75
CA THR A 61 0.49 -5.02 25.21
C THR A 61 1.81 -4.38 24.81
N SER A 62 2.87 -4.68 25.52
CA SER A 62 4.23 -4.22 25.27
C SER A 62 4.72 -4.57 23.86
N ALA A 63 5.54 -3.70 23.26
CA ALA A 63 6.28 -3.95 22.02
C ALA A 63 7.71 -4.45 22.33
N ASP A 64 7.95 -5.03 23.51
CA ASP A 64 9.30 -5.36 23.99
C ASP A 64 10.05 -6.27 23.02
N ALA A 65 9.41 -7.30 22.48
CA ALA A 65 10.05 -8.21 21.52
C ALA A 65 10.55 -7.51 20.26
N GLU A 66 9.79 -6.52 19.74
CA GLU A 66 10.23 -5.69 18.61
C GLU A 66 11.44 -4.83 19.02
N VAL A 67 11.37 -4.19 20.16
CA VAL A 67 12.45 -3.34 20.68
C VAL A 67 13.71 -4.17 20.93
N GLU A 68 13.59 -5.33 21.62
CA GLU A 68 14.71 -6.23 21.87
C GLU A 68 15.35 -6.70 20.55
N TYR A 69 14.53 -7.08 19.56
CA TYR A 69 15.03 -7.47 18.25
C TYR A 69 15.80 -6.33 17.57
N LEU A 70 15.23 -5.13 17.51
CA LEU A 70 15.89 -3.99 16.88
C LEU A 70 17.19 -3.60 17.56
N LEU A 71 17.23 -3.60 18.90
CA LEU A 71 18.44 -3.34 19.67
C LEU A 71 19.50 -4.44 19.45
N SER A 72 19.10 -5.71 19.39
CA SER A 72 20.02 -6.83 19.12
C SER A 72 20.67 -6.74 17.73
N ARG A 73 20.00 -6.07 16.79
CA ARG A 73 20.52 -5.80 15.44
C ARG A 73 21.41 -4.55 15.38
N GLY A 74 21.66 -3.91 16.53
CA GLY A 74 22.51 -2.72 16.65
C GLY A 74 21.83 -1.42 16.26
N PHE A 75 20.51 -1.39 16.15
CA PHE A 75 19.74 -0.15 15.90
C PHE A 75 19.51 0.61 17.20
N ASN A 76 19.32 1.93 17.11
CA ASN A 76 18.81 2.75 18.19
C ASN A 76 17.29 2.88 18.04
N VAL A 77 16.56 2.97 19.15
CA VAL A 77 15.09 3.09 19.16
C VAL A 77 14.68 4.39 19.85
N VAL A 78 13.76 5.13 19.23
CA VAL A 78 13.09 6.28 19.81
C VAL A 78 11.58 6.12 19.68
N TYR A 79 10.84 6.73 20.57
CA TYR A 79 9.38 6.56 20.63
C TYR A 79 8.67 7.86 20.28
N GLY A 80 7.62 7.76 19.44
CA GLY A 80 6.66 8.82 19.27
C GLY A 80 5.75 8.97 20.49
N ARG A 81 5.09 10.10 20.62
CA ARG A 81 4.11 10.33 21.71
C ARG A 81 2.96 9.32 21.64
N SER A 82 2.55 8.91 20.45
CA SER A 82 1.49 7.94 20.23
C SER A 82 1.81 6.56 20.82
N TYR A 83 3.09 6.24 21.01
CA TYR A 83 3.54 4.96 21.58
C TYR A 83 2.94 4.71 22.96
N ASP A 84 2.92 5.72 23.84
CA ASP A 84 2.39 5.62 25.20
C ASP A 84 1.07 6.39 25.41
N SER A 85 0.59 7.11 24.40
CA SER A 85 -0.67 7.84 24.49
C SER A 85 -1.87 6.91 24.32
N ARG A 86 -2.99 7.32 24.93
CA ARG A 86 -4.28 6.66 24.72
C ARG A 86 -5.39 7.69 24.65
N TRP A 87 -6.21 7.59 23.63
CA TRP A 87 -7.45 8.34 23.48
C TRP A 87 -8.52 7.41 22.93
N TYR A 88 -9.51 7.01 23.75
CA TYR A 88 -10.39 5.88 23.47
C TYR A 88 -9.57 4.61 23.17
N GLY A 89 -9.71 4.03 21.98
CA GLY A 89 -8.95 2.88 21.52
C GLY A 89 -7.68 3.20 20.73
N PHE A 90 -7.38 4.50 20.48
CA PHE A 90 -6.28 4.94 19.63
C PHE A 90 -5.00 5.23 20.42
N GLY A 91 -3.87 5.24 19.72
CA GLY A 91 -2.56 5.67 20.23
C GLY A 91 -2.45 7.20 20.39
N GLY A 92 -3.47 7.81 20.99
CA GLY A 92 -3.61 9.25 21.17
C GLY A 92 -4.62 9.89 20.22
N THR A 93 -4.80 11.21 20.33
CA THR A 93 -5.68 11.97 19.44
C THR A 93 -5.20 11.93 17.99
N ASP A 94 -6.07 12.23 17.03
CA ASP A 94 -5.70 12.32 15.61
C ASP A 94 -4.50 13.25 15.40
N TYR A 95 -4.47 14.38 16.14
CA TYR A 95 -3.36 15.34 16.11
C TYR A 95 -2.04 14.71 16.57
N ILE A 96 -2.02 13.98 17.69
CA ILE A 96 -0.80 13.33 18.23
C ILE A 96 -0.27 12.32 17.22
N ARG A 97 -1.14 11.45 16.69
CA ARG A 97 -0.76 10.38 15.76
C ARG A 97 -0.20 10.90 14.43
N ALA A 98 -0.86 11.91 13.85
CA ALA A 98 -0.39 12.55 12.62
C ALA A 98 0.91 13.34 12.86
N LYS A 99 0.97 14.07 13.98
CA LYS A 99 2.15 14.87 14.34
C LYS A 99 3.39 13.98 14.54
N ASP A 100 3.26 12.82 15.16
CA ASP A 100 4.37 11.89 15.33
C ASP A 100 4.96 11.47 13.99
N ILE A 101 4.12 11.13 13.01
CA ILE A 101 4.57 10.77 11.66
C ILE A 101 5.34 11.94 11.04
N ASN A 102 4.75 13.14 11.04
CA ASN A 102 5.36 14.32 10.45
C ASN A 102 6.68 14.69 11.14
N ASP A 103 6.72 14.69 12.49
CA ASP A 103 7.94 14.99 13.27
C ASP A 103 9.04 13.96 13.01
N MET A 104 8.71 12.67 12.92
CA MET A 104 9.69 11.63 12.63
C MET A 104 10.23 11.72 11.20
N PHE A 105 9.40 12.08 10.23
CA PHE A 105 9.89 12.37 8.88
C PHE A 105 10.77 13.63 8.85
N ALA A 106 10.45 14.65 9.62
CA ALA A 106 11.28 15.87 9.72
C ALA A 106 12.64 15.63 10.37
N ASN A 107 12.72 14.71 11.34
CA ASN A 107 13.93 14.46 12.11
C ASN A 107 14.99 13.68 11.30
N LYS A 108 16.09 14.35 10.95
CA LYS A 108 17.16 13.78 10.12
C LYS A 108 17.93 12.62 10.78
N ASN A 109 17.86 12.49 12.10
CA ASN A 109 18.53 11.41 12.83
C ASN A 109 17.73 10.08 12.73
N ILE A 110 16.43 10.14 12.47
CA ILE A 110 15.60 8.94 12.28
C ILE A 110 15.73 8.47 10.84
N LYS A 111 16.02 7.18 10.64
CA LYS A 111 16.20 6.53 9.34
C LYS A 111 15.03 5.67 8.92
N ALA A 112 14.28 5.14 9.88
CA ALA A 112 13.05 4.38 9.64
C ALA A 112 11.98 4.74 10.67
N ILE A 113 10.72 4.56 10.28
CA ILE A 113 9.55 4.74 11.14
C ILE A 113 8.74 3.45 11.07
N PHE A 114 8.62 2.76 12.20
CA PHE A 114 7.88 1.51 12.28
C PHE A 114 6.62 1.71 13.12
N SER A 115 5.52 1.16 12.63
CA SER A 115 4.29 1.06 13.41
C SER A 115 4.31 -0.18 14.27
N ILE A 116 4.04 -0.02 15.56
CA ILE A 116 3.98 -1.15 16.49
C ILE A 116 2.68 -1.94 16.38
N ARG A 117 1.61 -1.34 15.84
CA ARG A 117 0.30 -1.95 15.80
C ARG A 117 -0.61 -1.35 14.72
N GLY A 118 -1.44 -2.21 14.14
CA GLY A 118 -2.61 -1.85 13.35
C GLY A 118 -3.87 -1.66 14.20
N GLY A 119 -5.01 -2.08 13.67
CA GLY A 119 -6.33 -1.98 14.28
C GLY A 119 -7.25 -1.07 13.51
N TYR A 120 -7.49 0.15 14.00
CA TYR A 120 -8.30 1.15 13.30
C TYR A 120 -7.79 2.56 13.61
N GLY A 121 -7.88 3.46 12.63
CA GLY A 121 -7.72 4.89 12.88
C GLY A 121 -6.80 5.62 11.90
N THR A 122 -6.07 4.94 11.02
CA THR A 122 -5.17 5.61 10.06
C THR A 122 -5.92 6.44 9.04
N ILE A 123 -7.11 6.01 8.62
CA ILE A 123 -7.96 6.80 7.72
C ILE A 123 -8.39 8.16 8.29
N ARG A 124 -8.39 8.32 9.63
CA ARG A 124 -8.72 9.58 10.31
C ARG A 124 -7.61 10.62 10.26
N ILE A 125 -6.40 10.19 9.89
CA ILE A 125 -5.21 11.03 9.92
C ILE A 125 -4.51 11.15 8.56
N VAL A 126 -4.98 10.45 7.55
CA VAL A 126 -4.37 10.43 6.22
C VAL A 126 -4.33 11.84 5.60
N ASP A 127 -5.35 12.66 5.84
CA ASP A 127 -5.46 14.05 5.40
C ASP A 127 -4.62 15.06 6.21
N LYS A 128 -4.00 14.61 7.30
CA LYS A 128 -3.20 15.44 8.23
C LYS A 128 -1.70 15.25 8.08
N LEU A 129 -1.28 14.39 7.12
CA LEU A 129 0.13 14.20 6.82
C LEU A 129 0.66 15.31 5.91
N ASP A 130 1.88 15.75 6.18
CA ASP A 130 2.62 16.67 5.30
C ASP A 130 3.37 15.87 4.23
N TYR A 131 2.71 15.62 3.10
CA TYR A 131 3.28 14.85 2.00
C TYR A 131 4.48 15.52 1.34
N ASP A 132 4.58 16.84 1.35
CA ASP A 132 5.75 17.56 0.84
C ASP A 132 6.95 17.39 1.76
N LEU A 133 6.74 17.45 3.06
CA LEU A 133 7.76 17.13 4.06
C LEU A 133 8.27 15.70 3.89
N ILE A 134 7.35 14.74 3.75
CA ILE A 134 7.67 13.31 3.57
C ILE A 134 8.51 13.11 2.30
N ARG A 135 8.11 13.72 1.19
CA ARG A 135 8.85 13.66 -0.08
C ARG A 135 10.28 14.20 0.03
N LYS A 136 10.46 15.29 0.79
CA LYS A 136 11.78 15.92 1.00
C LYS A 136 12.67 15.16 1.99
N ASN A 137 12.11 14.26 2.80
CA ASN A 137 12.81 13.50 3.84
C ASN A 137 12.52 12.00 3.74
N PRO A 138 12.82 11.34 2.60
CA PRO A 138 12.46 9.95 2.37
C PRO A 138 13.11 9.03 3.40
N LYS A 139 12.31 8.16 4.02
CA LYS A 139 12.72 7.16 5.01
C LYS A 139 11.91 5.90 4.83
N ILE A 140 12.39 4.78 5.36
CA ILE A 140 11.59 3.58 5.51
C ILE A 140 10.38 3.90 6.38
N PHE A 141 9.17 3.60 5.88
CA PHE A 141 7.92 3.67 6.63
C PHE A 141 7.25 2.31 6.55
N SER A 142 7.10 1.62 7.67
CA SER A 142 6.73 0.20 7.73
C SER A 142 5.60 -0.08 8.71
N GLY A 143 4.77 -1.04 8.34
CA GLY A 143 3.66 -1.61 9.09
C GLY A 143 2.68 -2.30 8.16
N PHE A 144 1.63 -2.91 8.68
CA PHE A 144 0.61 -3.59 7.88
C PHE A 144 -0.80 -3.43 8.47
N SER A 145 -1.81 -4.14 7.94
CA SER A 145 -3.19 -4.06 8.41
C SER A 145 -3.75 -2.63 8.20
N ASP A 146 -4.24 -1.96 9.24
CA ASP A 146 -4.78 -0.58 9.16
C ASP A 146 -3.78 0.42 8.56
N LEU A 147 -2.45 0.16 8.68
CA LEU A 147 -1.41 0.99 8.07
C LEU A 147 -1.48 1.05 6.55
N THR A 148 -2.15 0.12 5.89
CA THR A 148 -2.34 0.08 4.43
C THR A 148 -2.78 1.45 3.89
N THR A 149 -3.71 2.13 4.57
CA THR A 149 -4.16 3.48 4.18
C THR A 149 -3.00 4.48 4.07
N LEU A 150 -2.11 4.49 5.07
CA LEU A 150 -0.97 5.41 5.08
C LEU A 150 0.13 4.97 4.10
N LEU A 151 0.40 3.66 3.98
CA LEU A 151 1.38 3.14 3.04
C LEU A 151 1.03 3.54 1.62
N LEU A 152 -0.23 3.35 1.21
CA LEU A 152 -0.72 3.71 -0.11
C LEU A 152 -0.73 5.23 -0.32
N ALA A 153 -1.27 6.01 0.62
CA ALA A 153 -1.35 7.46 0.50
C ALA A 153 0.05 8.10 0.38
N ILE A 154 1.01 7.68 1.21
CA ILE A 154 2.40 8.15 1.12
C ILE A 154 3.01 7.77 -0.22
N ASN A 155 2.86 6.52 -0.68
CA ASN A 155 3.39 6.10 -1.97
C ASN A 155 2.78 6.88 -3.13
N GLU A 156 1.46 7.00 -3.20
CA GLU A 156 0.75 7.67 -4.32
C GLU A 156 1.02 9.18 -4.34
N LYS A 157 1.07 9.85 -3.18
CA LYS A 157 1.29 11.31 -3.10
C LYS A 157 2.75 11.71 -3.26
N THR A 158 3.71 10.86 -2.88
CA THR A 158 5.13 11.23 -2.81
C THR A 158 6.01 10.44 -3.76
N GLY A 159 5.62 9.24 -4.17
CA GLY A 159 6.45 8.27 -4.88
C GLY A 159 7.37 7.45 -3.96
N LEU A 160 7.33 7.67 -2.64
CA LEU A 160 8.17 6.93 -1.68
C LEU A 160 7.75 5.47 -1.61
N VAL A 161 8.71 4.56 -1.78
CA VAL A 161 8.50 3.13 -1.49
C VAL A 161 8.24 2.99 0.01
N THR A 162 7.08 2.40 0.35
CA THR A 162 6.67 2.09 1.72
C THR A 162 6.62 0.57 1.90
N PHE A 163 6.45 0.08 3.12
CA PHE A 163 6.63 -1.34 3.37
C PHE A 163 5.44 -1.93 4.13
N HIS A 164 4.76 -2.87 3.50
CA HIS A 164 3.88 -3.80 4.18
C HIS A 164 4.78 -4.76 4.95
N GLY A 165 5.11 -4.40 6.18
CA GLY A 165 6.18 -5.01 6.98
C GLY A 165 5.71 -5.43 8.38
N PRO A 166 6.51 -6.26 9.06
CA PRO A 166 6.15 -6.82 10.36
C PRO A 166 5.96 -5.72 11.42
N MET A 167 5.09 -5.99 12.38
CA MET A 167 4.83 -5.18 13.58
C MET A 167 5.07 -6.03 14.83
N SER A 168 4.97 -5.44 16.01
CA SER A 168 5.39 -6.02 17.30
C SER A 168 5.09 -7.51 17.48
N SER A 169 3.89 -7.97 17.16
CA SER A 169 3.51 -9.39 17.31
C SER A 169 4.27 -10.37 16.41
N ASN A 170 4.93 -9.87 15.36
CA ASN A 170 5.72 -10.68 14.44
C ASN A 170 7.15 -10.92 14.95
N PHE A 171 7.63 -10.10 15.89
CA PHE A 171 9.00 -10.17 16.42
C PHE A 171 9.14 -11.13 17.61
N ASP A 172 8.04 -11.54 18.25
CA ASP A 172 8.11 -12.59 19.28
C ASP A 172 8.59 -13.90 18.65
N LYS A 173 9.76 -14.42 19.11
CA LYS A 173 10.40 -15.62 18.52
C LYS A 173 10.38 -15.57 17.00
N ILE A 174 10.94 -14.50 16.44
CA ILE A 174 10.90 -14.20 14.99
C ILE A 174 11.30 -15.42 14.14
N PRO A 175 10.47 -15.89 13.19
CA PRO A 175 10.86 -16.97 12.28
C PRO A 175 12.00 -16.53 11.36
N GLU A 176 12.88 -17.45 11.00
CA GLU A 176 14.00 -17.19 10.07
C GLU A 176 13.52 -16.58 8.75
N THR A 177 12.43 -17.10 8.18
CA THR A 177 11.78 -16.54 6.98
C THR A 177 11.40 -15.06 7.16
N THR A 178 10.85 -14.68 8.31
CA THR A 178 10.49 -13.28 8.60
C THR A 178 11.74 -12.42 8.73
N GLU A 179 12.77 -12.92 9.41
CA GLU A 179 14.05 -12.22 9.56
C GLU A 179 14.77 -12.02 8.21
N ASN A 180 14.81 -13.06 7.36
CA ASN A 180 15.39 -12.98 6.04
C ASN A 180 14.64 -11.97 5.16
N GLY A 181 13.31 -11.99 5.18
CA GLY A 181 12.48 -11.00 4.48
C GLY A 181 12.70 -9.57 5.01
N PHE A 182 12.87 -9.39 6.32
CA PHE A 182 13.24 -8.11 6.94
C PHE A 182 14.60 -7.62 6.43
N ASN A 183 15.62 -8.47 6.47
CA ASN A 183 16.98 -8.12 6.04
C ASN A 183 16.98 -7.69 4.55
N LYS A 184 16.34 -8.47 3.68
CA LYS A 184 16.27 -8.16 2.25
C LYS A 184 15.52 -6.86 1.98
N ALA A 185 14.40 -6.63 2.63
CA ALA A 185 13.59 -5.45 2.38
C ALA A 185 14.22 -4.16 2.93
N PHE A 186 14.88 -4.21 4.09
CA PHE A 186 15.30 -3.00 4.82
C PHE A 186 16.80 -2.73 4.81
N THR A 187 17.65 -3.76 4.56
CA THR A 187 19.11 -3.60 4.66
C THR A 187 19.84 -3.95 3.36
N ASP A 188 19.28 -4.83 2.53
CA ASP A 188 19.93 -5.28 1.31
C ASP A 188 19.57 -4.37 0.12
N LYS A 189 20.59 -3.88 -0.57
CA LYS A 189 20.45 -2.96 -1.71
C LYS A 189 20.36 -3.67 -3.06
N GLN A 190 20.40 -5.01 -3.05
CA GLN A 190 20.33 -5.84 -4.25
C GLN A 190 18.88 -6.20 -4.61
N SER A 191 18.68 -6.65 -5.85
CA SER A 191 17.44 -7.31 -6.24
C SER A 191 17.30 -8.66 -5.55
N TYR A 192 16.08 -9.08 -5.27
CA TYR A 192 15.80 -10.35 -4.59
C TYR A 192 14.47 -10.95 -5.04
N ASN A 193 14.34 -12.27 -4.88
CA ASN A 193 13.11 -12.99 -5.18
C ASN A 193 12.26 -13.12 -3.90
N LEU A 194 11.03 -12.59 -3.91
CA LEU A 194 10.11 -12.73 -2.77
C LEU A 194 9.74 -14.19 -2.48
N LEU A 195 9.72 -15.04 -3.50
CA LEU A 195 9.34 -16.45 -3.36
C LEU A 195 10.46 -17.35 -2.83
N GLU A 196 11.69 -16.83 -2.66
CA GLU A 196 12.80 -17.63 -2.10
C GLU A 196 12.67 -17.86 -0.59
N PHE A 197 11.79 -17.10 0.10
CA PHE A 197 11.67 -17.17 1.56
C PHE A 197 10.67 -18.23 2.03
N ASP A 198 9.74 -18.66 1.20
CA ASP A 198 8.70 -19.61 1.56
C ASP A 198 8.11 -20.26 0.32
N ASP A 199 7.98 -21.57 0.33
CA ASP A 199 7.48 -22.40 -0.76
C ASP A 199 5.99 -22.81 -0.60
N SER A 200 5.32 -22.32 0.45
CA SER A 200 3.92 -22.67 0.73
C SER A 200 2.88 -21.99 -0.19
N TYR A 201 3.32 -21.10 -1.09
CA TYR A 201 2.46 -20.48 -2.11
C TYR A 201 2.04 -21.49 -3.19
N SER A 202 1.02 -21.11 -3.96
CA SER A 202 0.63 -21.84 -5.16
C SER A 202 0.34 -20.89 -6.33
N ILE A 203 0.55 -21.40 -7.55
CA ILE A 203 0.28 -20.66 -8.78
C ILE A 203 -1.17 -20.94 -9.17
N MET A 204 -2.04 -19.93 -9.04
CA MET A 204 -3.41 -20.00 -9.51
C MET A 204 -3.48 -19.80 -11.03
N LYS A 205 -2.68 -18.89 -11.57
CA LYS A 205 -2.55 -18.65 -13.01
C LYS A 205 -1.10 -18.42 -13.41
N SER A 206 -0.66 -19.14 -14.42
CA SER A 206 0.69 -18.98 -15.00
C SER A 206 0.75 -17.75 -15.90
N GLY A 207 1.91 -17.09 -15.94
CA GLY A 207 2.14 -15.92 -16.78
C GLY A 207 3.35 -15.11 -16.35
N ARG A 208 3.52 -13.97 -17.03
CA ARG A 208 4.52 -12.95 -16.73
C ARG A 208 3.85 -11.60 -16.59
N GLY A 209 4.35 -10.79 -15.66
CA GLY A 209 3.87 -9.42 -15.45
C GLY A 209 4.96 -8.57 -14.83
N GLU A 210 4.94 -7.28 -15.16
CA GLU A 210 5.91 -6.32 -14.65
C GLU A 210 5.19 -5.03 -14.28
N GLY A 211 5.53 -4.45 -13.14
CA GLY A 211 4.96 -3.20 -12.64
C GLY A 211 5.35 -2.92 -11.20
N LYS A 212 4.96 -1.75 -10.70
CA LYS A 212 5.11 -1.44 -9.27
C LYS A 212 4.13 -2.28 -8.44
N ILE A 213 4.55 -2.75 -7.27
CA ILE A 213 3.62 -3.41 -6.34
C ILE A 213 2.75 -2.34 -5.66
N THR A 214 1.45 -2.61 -5.56
CA THR A 214 0.50 -1.78 -4.81
C THR A 214 -0.50 -2.65 -4.08
N GLY A 215 -1.11 -2.16 -3.00
CA GLY A 215 -2.10 -2.92 -2.25
C GLY A 215 -1.78 -3.02 -0.76
N GLY A 216 -2.25 -4.11 -0.13
CA GLY A 216 -2.17 -4.38 1.30
C GLY A 216 -3.45 -5.04 1.81
N ASN A 217 -3.94 -4.64 2.98
CA ASN A 217 -5.20 -5.16 3.52
C ASN A 217 -6.40 -4.76 2.65
N LEU A 218 -7.17 -5.74 2.20
CA LEU A 218 -8.26 -5.56 1.23
C LEU A 218 -9.35 -4.61 1.75
N SER A 219 -9.74 -4.73 3.02
CA SER A 219 -10.72 -3.85 3.65
C SER A 219 -10.29 -2.39 3.58
N LEU A 220 -9.00 -2.10 3.84
CA LEU A 220 -8.46 -0.74 3.82
C LEU A 220 -8.28 -0.20 2.40
N VAL A 221 -7.90 -1.06 1.45
CA VAL A 221 -7.87 -0.73 0.02
C VAL A 221 -9.26 -0.29 -0.44
N VAL A 222 -10.29 -1.04 -0.11
CA VAL A 222 -11.68 -0.74 -0.50
C VAL A 222 -12.23 0.48 0.24
N ALA A 223 -11.90 0.66 1.52
CA ALA A 223 -12.35 1.80 2.32
C ALA A 223 -11.86 3.15 1.78
N SER A 224 -10.77 3.20 1.01
CA SER A 224 -10.24 4.42 0.42
C SER A 224 -10.86 4.79 -0.94
N LEU A 225 -11.62 3.90 -1.57
CA LEU A 225 -12.23 4.14 -2.89
C LEU A 225 -13.16 5.35 -2.88
N GLY A 226 -13.07 6.15 -3.94
CA GLY A 226 -13.84 7.40 -4.08
C GLY A 226 -13.25 8.58 -3.33
N THR A 227 -12.11 8.44 -2.67
CA THR A 227 -11.37 9.52 -2.03
C THR A 227 -10.12 9.90 -2.84
N GLU A 228 -9.51 11.03 -2.52
CA GLU A 228 -8.22 11.41 -3.13
C GLU A 228 -7.03 10.50 -2.72
N TYR A 229 -7.25 9.58 -1.79
CA TYR A 229 -6.30 8.58 -1.28
C TYR A 229 -6.57 7.19 -1.82
N GLU A 230 -7.48 7.06 -2.79
CA GLU A 230 -7.80 5.74 -3.37
C GLU A 230 -6.59 5.14 -4.10
N ILE A 231 -6.54 3.81 -4.06
CA ILE A 231 -5.47 3.06 -4.73
C ILE A 231 -5.46 3.29 -6.23
N ASN A 232 -4.29 3.53 -6.80
CA ASN A 232 -4.04 3.45 -8.23
C ASN A 232 -3.42 2.09 -8.56
N THR A 233 -4.13 1.29 -9.36
CA THR A 233 -3.71 -0.06 -9.77
C THR A 233 -3.28 -0.15 -11.23
N ASP A 234 -3.40 0.94 -11.98
CA ASP A 234 -3.14 0.95 -13.43
C ASP A 234 -1.67 0.62 -13.72
N GLY A 235 -1.44 -0.43 -14.52
CA GLY A 235 -0.11 -0.91 -14.86
C GLY A 235 0.68 -1.55 -13.71
N LYS A 236 0.03 -1.84 -12.57
CA LYS A 236 0.70 -2.31 -11.34
C LYS A 236 0.42 -3.78 -11.04
N ILE A 237 1.20 -4.36 -10.13
CA ILE A 237 0.98 -5.67 -9.53
C ILE A 237 0.19 -5.45 -8.24
N LEU A 238 -0.99 -6.08 -8.14
CA LEU A 238 -1.86 -5.96 -6.97
C LEU A 238 -1.49 -7.01 -5.93
N PHE A 239 -1.08 -6.56 -4.74
CA PHE A 239 -0.94 -7.39 -3.55
C PHE A 239 -2.13 -7.16 -2.62
N ILE A 240 -2.81 -8.21 -2.18
CA ILE A 240 -3.92 -8.13 -1.20
C ILE A 240 -3.87 -9.27 -0.19
N GLU A 241 -4.18 -8.96 1.05
CA GLU A 241 -4.38 -9.89 2.17
C GLU A 241 -5.62 -9.49 2.97
N GLU A 242 -6.15 -10.37 3.84
CA GLU A 242 -7.30 -10.03 4.68
C GLU A 242 -7.34 -10.88 5.95
N VAL A 243 -8.07 -10.42 6.98
CA VAL A 243 -8.21 -11.13 8.25
C VAL A 243 -9.64 -11.10 8.76
N ASN A 244 -10.14 -12.30 9.16
CA ASN A 244 -11.42 -12.48 9.86
C ASN A 244 -12.66 -11.98 9.11
N GLU A 245 -12.61 -11.86 7.78
CA GLU A 245 -13.76 -11.54 6.97
C GLU A 245 -14.46 -12.81 6.46
N ALA A 246 -15.80 -12.80 6.45
CA ALA A 246 -16.57 -13.88 5.81
C ALA A 246 -16.33 -13.87 4.30
N THR A 247 -16.38 -15.05 3.66
CA THR A 247 -16.08 -15.20 2.22
C THR A 247 -16.96 -14.30 1.34
N TYR A 248 -18.25 -14.13 1.65
CA TYR A 248 -19.11 -13.20 0.91
C TYR A 248 -18.70 -11.73 1.02
N ARG A 249 -18.05 -11.34 2.13
CA ARG A 249 -17.51 -9.97 2.29
C ARG A 249 -16.26 -9.78 1.48
N VAL A 250 -15.39 -10.80 1.43
CA VAL A 250 -14.22 -10.80 0.53
C VAL A 250 -14.70 -10.68 -0.91
N ASP A 251 -15.70 -11.49 -1.34
CA ASP A 251 -16.29 -11.40 -2.68
C ASP A 251 -16.83 -10.00 -2.97
N ARG A 252 -17.63 -9.44 -2.06
CA ARG A 252 -18.19 -8.08 -2.21
C ARG A 252 -17.10 -7.03 -2.41
N MET A 253 -15.98 -7.09 -1.64
CA MET A 253 -14.87 -6.16 -1.76
C MET A 253 -14.15 -6.31 -3.11
N LEU A 254 -13.94 -7.54 -3.58
CA LEU A 254 -13.33 -7.80 -4.89
C LEU A 254 -14.25 -7.33 -6.04
N LYS A 255 -15.58 -7.56 -5.94
CA LYS A 255 -16.55 -7.02 -6.89
C LYS A 255 -16.54 -5.49 -6.91
N GLN A 256 -16.40 -4.85 -5.74
CA GLN A 256 -16.29 -3.39 -5.67
C GLN A 256 -15.02 -2.89 -6.38
N LEU A 257 -13.86 -3.53 -6.18
CA LEU A 257 -12.64 -3.20 -6.93
C LEU A 257 -12.83 -3.37 -8.44
N LYS A 258 -13.48 -4.47 -8.86
CA LYS A 258 -13.79 -4.73 -10.27
C LYS A 258 -14.68 -3.64 -10.87
N LEU A 259 -15.77 -3.28 -10.19
CA LEU A 259 -16.72 -2.25 -10.63
C LEU A 259 -16.09 -0.85 -10.64
N ALA A 260 -15.19 -0.55 -9.71
CA ALA A 260 -14.40 0.68 -9.68
C ALA A 260 -13.28 0.71 -10.74
N GLY A 261 -13.16 -0.33 -11.61
CA GLY A 261 -12.16 -0.40 -12.66
C GLY A 261 -10.74 -0.73 -12.18
N LYS A 262 -10.55 -1.02 -10.89
CA LYS A 262 -9.22 -1.23 -10.29
C LYS A 262 -8.55 -2.54 -10.72
N LEU A 263 -9.27 -3.47 -11.34
CA LEU A 263 -8.72 -4.73 -11.86
C LEU A 263 -8.46 -4.70 -13.38
N LYS A 264 -8.67 -3.56 -14.05
CA LYS A 264 -8.72 -3.47 -15.52
C LYS A 264 -7.35 -3.65 -16.19
N ASN A 265 -6.32 -2.99 -15.67
CA ASN A 265 -4.99 -2.91 -16.29
C ASN A 265 -3.87 -3.41 -15.36
N ILE A 266 -4.22 -4.19 -14.32
CA ILE A 266 -3.19 -4.78 -13.44
C ILE A 266 -2.33 -5.78 -14.21
N LYS A 267 -1.08 -5.94 -13.78
CA LYS A 267 -0.07 -6.77 -14.45
C LYS A 267 0.16 -8.12 -13.78
N GLY A 268 -0.38 -8.32 -12.60
CA GLY A 268 -0.33 -9.55 -11.82
C GLY A 268 -1.03 -9.39 -10.50
N ILE A 269 -1.30 -10.50 -9.82
CA ILE A 269 -1.90 -10.53 -8.50
C ILE A 269 -1.06 -11.40 -7.57
N ILE A 270 -0.79 -10.89 -6.38
CA ILE A 270 -0.21 -11.63 -5.26
C ILE A 270 -1.29 -11.68 -4.16
N LEU A 271 -1.90 -12.84 -3.96
CA LEU A 271 -2.82 -13.09 -2.86
C LEU A 271 -2.00 -13.55 -1.65
N GLY A 272 -1.93 -12.69 -0.65
CA GLY A 272 -1.33 -12.98 0.64
C GLY A 272 -2.17 -13.95 1.45
N ASP A 273 -2.08 -13.85 2.79
CA ASP A 273 -2.89 -14.66 3.67
C ASP A 273 -4.31 -14.07 3.83
N PHE A 274 -5.30 -14.94 3.85
CA PHE A 274 -6.70 -14.60 4.14
C PHE A 274 -7.13 -15.33 5.42
N LYS A 275 -6.41 -15.02 6.50
CA LYS A 275 -6.59 -15.69 7.79
C LYS A 275 -8.00 -15.54 8.32
N GLY A 276 -8.61 -16.68 8.63
CA GLY A 276 -9.93 -16.70 9.24
C GLY A 276 -11.09 -16.41 8.30
N ALA A 277 -10.83 -16.33 6.99
CA ALA A 277 -11.89 -16.28 6.00
C ALA A 277 -12.73 -17.58 6.05
N LYS A 278 -14.00 -17.45 6.40
CA LYS A 278 -14.89 -18.60 6.60
C LYS A 278 -16.20 -18.39 5.85
N ARG A 279 -16.78 -19.50 5.38
CA ARG A 279 -18.17 -19.52 4.92
C ARG A 279 -19.09 -19.01 6.02
N SER A 280 -20.12 -18.30 5.65
CA SER A 280 -21.17 -17.86 6.56
C SER A 280 -22.45 -18.65 6.28
N GLU A 281 -23.43 -18.52 7.16
CA GLU A 281 -24.77 -19.07 6.94
C GLU A 281 -25.50 -18.44 5.72
N LEU A 282 -24.95 -17.33 5.21
CA LEU A 282 -25.53 -16.59 4.09
C LEU A 282 -25.01 -17.07 2.73
N ASP A 283 -23.93 -17.87 2.72
CA ASP A 283 -23.31 -18.28 1.46
C ASP A 283 -22.42 -19.53 1.65
N ASP A 284 -22.44 -20.41 0.64
CA ASP A 284 -21.66 -21.65 0.61
C ASP A 284 -20.35 -21.51 -0.16
N MET A 285 -20.02 -20.33 -0.68
CA MET A 285 -18.79 -20.10 -1.46
C MET A 285 -17.56 -20.29 -0.59
N SER A 286 -16.63 -21.10 -1.05
CA SER A 286 -15.29 -21.15 -0.48
C SER A 286 -14.47 -19.92 -0.90
N LEU A 287 -13.39 -19.63 -0.18
CA LEU A 287 -12.48 -18.56 -0.59
C LEU A 287 -11.89 -18.84 -1.99
N GLU A 288 -11.66 -20.11 -2.31
CA GLU A 288 -11.21 -20.53 -3.65
C GLU A 288 -12.23 -20.19 -4.73
N ASP A 289 -13.53 -20.46 -4.48
CA ASP A 289 -14.62 -20.11 -5.41
C ASP A 289 -14.66 -18.59 -5.63
N VAL A 290 -14.50 -17.80 -4.56
CA VAL A 290 -14.43 -16.34 -4.63
C VAL A 290 -13.27 -15.89 -5.53
N PHE A 291 -12.09 -16.49 -5.41
CA PHE A 291 -10.94 -16.13 -6.25
C PHE A 291 -11.15 -16.55 -7.70
N ILE A 292 -11.69 -17.73 -7.95
CA ILE A 292 -12.00 -18.22 -9.30
C ILE A 292 -13.02 -17.30 -9.99
N ASP A 293 -14.08 -16.91 -9.30
CA ASP A 293 -15.14 -16.06 -9.86
C ASP A 293 -14.65 -14.61 -10.14
N ASN A 294 -13.76 -14.08 -9.32
CA ASN A 294 -13.25 -12.72 -9.53
C ASN A 294 -12.07 -12.62 -10.49
N PHE A 295 -11.20 -13.63 -10.55
CA PHE A 295 -9.94 -13.59 -11.27
C PHE A 295 -9.78 -14.67 -12.35
N GLY A 296 -10.69 -15.65 -12.42
CA GLY A 296 -10.58 -16.82 -13.30
C GLY A 296 -10.39 -16.48 -14.76
N ASP A 297 -11.03 -15.43 -15.27
CA ASP A 297 -10.95 -15.01 -16.68
C ASP A 297 -9.72 -14.13 -17.01
N MET A 298 -8.97 -13.69 -15.98
CA MET A 298 -7.82 -12.80 -16.18
C MET A 298 -6.65 -13.54 -16.85
N LYS A 299 -5.96 -12.87 -17.77
CA LYS A 299 -4.79 -13.42 -18.50
C LYS A 299 -3.48 -12.86 -17.96
N ILE A 300 -3.33 -12.85 -16.63
CA ILE A 300 -2.17 -12.32 -15.92
C ILE A 300 -1.69 -13.36 -14.90
N PRO A 301 -0.43 -13.33 -14.44
CA PRO A 301 0.05 -14.22 -13.39
C PRO A 301 -0.67 -13.96 -12.07
N ILE A 302 -1.08 -15.03 -11.39
CA ILE A 302 -1.74 -14.98 -10.07
C ILE A 302 -1.10 -16.01 -9.16
N ILE A 303 -0.56 -15.54 -8.04
CA ILE A 303 0.03 -16.35 -6.98
C ILE A 303 -0.86 -16.21 -5.74
N LYS A 304 -1.12 -17.31 -5.02
CA LYS A 304 -1.94 -17.34 -3.80
C LYS A 304 -1.24 -18.04 -2.66
N GLY A 305 -1.64 -17.69 -1.43
CA GLY A 305 -1.08 -18.26 -0.20
C GLY A 305 0.30 -17.72 0.15
N PHE A 306 0.70 -16.57 -0.44
CA PHE A 306 1.96 -15.92 -0.13
C PHE A 306 1.98 -15.45 1.34
N LYS A 307 3.05 -15.75 2.08
CA LYS A 307 3.15 -15.52 3.52
C LYS A 307 3.39 -14.05 3.87
N SER A 308 2.40 -13.21 3.59
CA SER A 308 2.36 -11.83 4.02
C SER A 308 0.94 -11.45 4.42
N GLY A 309 0.80 -10.70 5.52
CA GLY A 309 -0.47 -10.35 6.14
C GLY A 309 -0.56 -10.84 7.59
N HIS A 310 -1.73 -11.29 8.04
CA HIS A 310 -1.96 -11.70 9.44
C HIS A 310 -1.50 -13.15 9.73
N VAL A 311 -0.35 -13.53 9.24
CA VAL A 311 0.21 -14.89 9.25
C VAL A 311 1.63 -14.91 9.80
N ARG A 312 2.11 -16.09 10.21
CA ARG A 312 3.51 -16.37 10.54
C ARG A 312 3.95 -17.61 9.73
N PRO A 313 5.13 -17.58 9.11
CA PRO A 313 6.05 -16.43 8.98
C PRO A 313 5.42 -15.25 8.24
N PHE A 314 6.08 -14.08 8.27
CA PHE A 314 5.64 -12.85 7.61
C PHE A 314 6.74 -12.36 6.65
N ILE A 315 6.42 -12.25 5.36
CA ILE A 315 7.35 -11.73 4.35
C ILE A 315 7.00 -10.26 4.07
N THR A 316 8.01 -9.39 4.15
CA THR A 316 7.84 -7.95 3.88
C THR A 316 7.63 -7.70 2.39
N VAL A 317 6.61 -6.90 2.04
CA VAL A 317 6.30 -6.50 0.66
C VAL A 317 6.54 -5.01 0.48
N PRO A 318 7.47 -4.58 -0.40
CA PRO A 318 7.73 -3.17 -0.66
C PRO A 318 6.68 -2.58 -1.62
N ILE A 319 5.82 -1.70 -1.11
CA ILE A 319 4.76 -1.01 -1.86
C ILE A 319 5.36 0.15 -2.65
N GLY A 320 5.11 0.18 -3.96
CA GLY A 320 5.67 1.15 -4.89
C GLY A 320 7.01 0.73 -5.52
N ALA A 321 7.62 -0.37 -5.07
CA ALA A 321 8.82 -0.92 -5.71
C ALA A 321 8.48 -1.59 -7.04
N ASN A 322 9.40 -1.48 -8.02
CA ASN A 322 9.29 -2.23 -9.28
C ASN A 322 9.48 -3.72 -9.02
N ALA A 323 8.63 -4.53 -9.64
CA ALA A 323 8.69 -5.97 -9.54
C ALA A 323 8.35 -6.67 -10.85
N LYS A 324 8.85 -7.91 -11.00
CA LYS A 324 8.60 -8.81 -12.13
C LYS A 324 8.12 -10.14 -11.60
N ILE A 325 6.96 -10.57 -12.04
CA ILE A 325 6.44 -11.92 -11.79
C ILE A 325 6.73 -12.79 -13.00
N ASP A 326 7.40 -13.92 -12.81
CA ASP A 326 7.53 -15.01 -13.79
C ASP A 326 7.19 -16.34 -13.09
N THR A 327 5.95 -16.78 -13.21
CA THR A 327 5.49 -18.02 -12.57
C THR A 327 6.07 -19.28 -13.19
N TYR A 328 6.63 -19.21 -14.40
CA TYR A 328 7.32 -20.35 -15.03
C TYR A 328 8.69 -20.61 -14.39
N LYS A 329 9.24 -19.59 -13.73
CA LYS A 329 10.51 -19.66 -12.99
C LYS A 329 10.34 -19.70 -11.49
N ASN A 330 9.11 -19.58 -10.98
CA ASN A 330 8.80 -19.38 -9.57
C ASN A 330 9.50 -18.12 -9.01
N GLU A 331 9.31 -16.98 -9.67
CA GLU A 331 9.97 -15.72 -9.31
C GLU A 331 8.97 -14.58 -9.15
N ILE A 332 9.16 -13.80 -8.07
CA ILE A 332 8.71 -12.42 -7.92
C ILE A 332 9.95 -11.60 -7.59
N ILE A 333 10.59 -11.05 -8.61
CA ILE A 333 11.82 -10.27 -8.43
C ILE A 333 11.48 -8.84 -8.07
N ILE A 334 11.92 -8.39 -6.90
CA ILE A 334 11.95 -6.99 -6.51
C ILE A 334 13.27 -6.39 -7.05
N GLU A 335 13.18 -5.33 -7.84
CA GLU A 335 14.40 -4.71 -8.41
C GLU A 335 15.22 -4.03 -7.32
N LYS A 336 14.57 -3.24 -6.49
CA LYS A 336 15.22 -2.52 -5.38
C LYS A 336 14.16 -1.95 -4.43
N SER A 337 14.30 -2.23 -3.13
CA SER A 337 13.41 -1.66 -2.09
C SER A 337 14.07 -0.56 -1.26
N VAL A 338 15.41 -0.63 -1.11
CA VAL A 338 16.24 0.38 -0.44
C VAL A 338 17.52 0.66 -1.26
N LYS A 339 18.19 1.82 -1.03
CA LYS A 339 19.40 2.24 -1.75
C LYS A 339 20.58 2.52 -0.81
#